data_560f625bd0de40118a01a64a91198af9
#
_entry.id   560f625bd0de40118a01a64a91198af9
#
_cell.length_a   1.000
_cell.length_b   1.000
_cell.length_c   1.000
_cell.angle_alpha   90.00
_cell.angle_beta   90.00
_cell.angle_gamma   90.00
#
_symmetry.space_group_name_H-M   'P 1'
#
loop_
_entity.id
_entity.type
_entity.pdbx_description
1 polymer ?
#
loop_
_entity_poly.entity_id
_entity_poly.type
_entity_poly.pdbx_seq_one_letter_code
_entity_poly.pdbx_strand_id
1 'polypeptide(L)'
;VEGNTGVMFRATRTEGKTGPTAYGPQMEMEPFSQGRGWSGGIYGQAAGGWFYPVWLAEHAETRKAQIQHGWNRMTIEARGSKVRTWLNGVPVANWENDKFLSGAFGLQIHKGKEGTVYWRNLKVKPLR
;
A
#
# COMPACT_ATOMS: atom_id res chain seq x y z
N VAL A 1 -1.46 -8.88 -11.46
CA VAL A 1 -0.29 -8.03 -11.19
C VAL A 1 0.96 -8.87 -11.42
N GLU A 2 1.74 -8.53 -12.42
CA GLU A 2 3.03 -9.13 -12.71
C GLU A 2 4.20 -8.27 -12.19
N GLY A 3 3.93 -7.39 -11.28
CA GLY A 3 4.89 -6.51 -10.66
C GLY A 3 4.48 -6.10 -9.25
N ASN A 4 5.41 -5.52 -8.51
CA ASN A 4 5.12 -4.92 -7.24
C ASN A 4 4.60 -3.50 -7.45
N THR A 5 3.56 -3.13 -6.74
CA THR A 5 2.91 -1.83 -6.82
C THR A 5 2.33 -1.45 -5.46
N GLY A 6 1.69 -0.32 -5.38
CA GLY A 6 0.97 0.12 -4.20
C GLY A 6 0.27 1.44 -4.41
N VAL A 7 -0.61 1.77 -3.49
CA VAL A 7 -1.25 3.08 -3.42
C VAL A 7 -0.62 3.87 -2.30
N MET A 8 0.09 4.94 -2.67
CA MET A 8 0.63 5.90 -1.73
C MET A 8 -0.49 6.82 -1.24
N PHE A 9 -0.43 7.17 0.02
CA PHE A 9 -1.32 8.15 0.63
C PHE A 9 -0.52 9.04 1.57
N ARG A 10 -0.95 10.29 1.71
CA ARG A 10 -0.24 11.28 2.54
C ARG A 10 1.25 11.36 2.21
N ALA A 11 1.58 11.17 0.94
CA ALA A 11 2.93 11.19 0.43
C ALA A 11 3.38 12.61 0.11
N THR A 12 4.67 12.82 0.18
CA THR A 12 5.33 14.07 -0.23
C THR A 12 6.40 13.78 -1.26
N ARG A 13 6.82 14.82 -1.98
CA ARG A 13 7.98 14.74 -2.85
C ARG A 13 9.23 15.05 -2.04
N THR A 14 10.28 14.27 -2.26
CA THR A 14 11.60 14.50 -1.69
C THR A 14 12.67 14.32 -2.75
N GLU A 15 13.89 14.79 -2.49
CA GLU A 15 15.02 14.52 -3.36
C GLU A 15 15.68 13.20 -2.97
N GLY A 16 15.73 12.27 -3.91
CA GLY A 16 16.44 11.01 -3.77
C GLY A 16 17.83 11.06 -4.44
N LYS A 17 18.58 9.98 -4.31
CA LYS A 17 19.93 9.88 -4.90
C LYS A 17 19.96 10.02 -6.43
N THR A 18 18.87 9.71 -7.09
CA THR A 18 18.73 9.72 -8.55
C THR A 18 17.72 10.73 -9.06
N GLY A 19 17.33 11.70 -8.22
CA GLY A 19 16.34 12.73 -8.53
C GLY A 19 15.09 12.65 -7.65
N PRO A 20 14.06 13.43 -7.99
CA PRO A 20 12.86 13.52 -7.19
C PRO A 20 12.20 12.15 -6.98
N THR A 21 11.81 11.86 -5.74
CA THR A 21 11.12 10.61 -5.39
C THR A 21 9.92 10.88 -4.49
N ALA A 22 8.98 9.96 -4.48
CA ALA A 22 7.88 9.98 -3.55
C ALA A 22 8.34 9.44 -2.19
N TYR A 23 7.89 10.07 -1.12
CA TYR A 23 8.23 9.75 0.26
C TYR A 23 6.96 9.62 1.08
N GLY A 24 6.78 8.50 1.75
CA GLY A 24 5.65 8.31 2.64
C GLY A 24 5.06 6.90 2.62
N PRO A 25 3.93 6.71 3.31
CA PRO A 25 3.30 5.41 3.40
C PRO A 25 2.59 5.00 2.10
N GLN A 26 2.61 3.71 1.83
CA GLN A 26 1.80 3.10 0.78
C GLN A 26 1.14 1.82 1.28
N MET A 27 -0.09 1.61 0.85
CA MET A 27 -0.72 0.28 0.93
C MET A 27 -0.08 -0.59 -0.15
N GLU A 28 0.65 -1.60 0.28
CA GLU A 28 1.44 -2.46 -0.59
C GLU A 28 0.57 -3.43 -1.38
N MET A 29 0.94 -3.69 -2.62
CA MET A 29 0.38 -4.75 -3.45
C MET A 29 1.53 -5.52 -4.10
N GLU A 30 1.76 -6.73 -3.65
CA GLU A 30 2.79 -7.62 -4.19
C GLU A 30 2.26 -8.49 -5.32
N PRO A 31 3.15 -8.96 -6.22
CA PRO A 31 2.77 -9.99 -7.18
C PRO A 31 2.29 -11.25 -6.44
N PHE A 32 1.21 -11.84 -6.89
CA PHE A 32 0.69 -13.08 -6.29
C PHE A 32 1.73 -14.21 -6.35
N SER A 33 2.59 -14.20 -7.36
CA SER A 33 3.68 -15.18 -7.56
C SER A 33 4.71 -15.21 -6.42
N GLN A 34 4.82 -14.17 -5.61
CA GLN A 34 5.67 -14.20 -4.41
C GLN A 34 5.14 -15.13 -3.32
N GLY A 35 3.84 -15.43 -3.32
CA GLY A 35 3.23 -16.44 -2.46
C GLY A 35 3.19 -16.12 -0.97
N ARG A 36 3.75 -14.98 -0.54
CA ARG A 36 3.83 -14.65 0.89
C ARG A 36 2.64 -13.86 1.42
N GLY A 37 1.82 -13.26 0.52
CA GLY A 37 0.56 -12.62 0.86
C GLY A 37 0.68 -11.35 1.70
N TRP A 38 1.70 -10.53 1.48
CA TRP A 38 1.92 -9.30 2.27
C TRP A 38 1.17 -8.08 1.73
N SER A 39 0.36 -8.27 0.68
CA SER A 39 -0.49 -7.21 0.14
C SER A 39 -1.49 -6.71 1.17
N GLY A 40 -1.68 -5.40 1.20
CA GLY A 40 -2.55 -4.70 2.15
C GLY A 40 -1.83 -4.14 3.37
N GLY A 41 -0.61 -4.59 3.66
CA GLY A 41 0.26 -3.97 4.67
C GLY A 41 0.69 -2.56 4.28
N ILE A 42 1.31 -1.85 5.21
CA ILE A 42 1.78 -0.47 4.97
C ILE A 42 3.30 -0.44 4.92
N TYR A 43 3.82 -0.03 3.76
CA TYR A 43 5.24 0.15 3.51
C TYR A 43 5.59 1.65 3.47
N GLY A 44 6.71 2.02 4.04
CA GLY A 44 7.24 3.39 4.00
C GLY A 44 8.17 3.61 2.81
N GLN A 45 7.64 4.06 1.69
CA GLN A 45 8.42 4.36 0.50
C GLN A 45 9.43 5.47 0.77
N ALA A 46 10.72 5.17 0.59
CA ALA A 46 11.85 6.03 0.93
C ALA A 46 11.86 6.48 2.43
N ALA A 47 11.06 5.89 3.28
CA ALA A 47 10.79 6.36 4.64
C ALA A 47 11.15 5.32 5.73
N GLY A 48 11.88 4.25 5.38
CA GLY A 48 12.42 3.32 6.37
C GLY A 48 11.86 1.89 6.34
N GLY A 49 11.07 1.52 5.33
CA GLY A 49 10.59 0.16 5.15
C GLY A 49 9.20 -0.08 5.74
N TRP A 50 8.94 -1.26 6.25
CA TRP A 50 7.60 -1.64 6.71
C TRP A 50 7.16 -0.90 7.97
N PHE A 51 6.04 -0.19 7.88
CA PHE A 51 5.35 0.44 9.00
C PHE A 51 4.32 -0.49 9.63
N TYR A 52 3.63 -1.27 8.83
CA TYR A 52 2.70 -2.30 9.28
C TYR A 52 2.89 -3.57 8.44
N PRO A 53 3.79 -4.45 8.86
CA PRO A 53 4.02 -5.73 8.20
C PRO A 53 2.91 -6.73 8.54
N VAL A 54 2.69 -7.68 7.65
CA VAL A 54 1.66 -8.73 7.83
C VAL A 54 2.24 -10.15 7.82
N TRP A 55 3.52 -10.31 8.11
CA TRP A 55 4.16 -11.63 8.20
C TRP A 55 3.99 -12.35 9.53
N LEU A 56 3.51 -11.66 10.56
CA LEU A 56 3.29 -12.27 11.88
C LEU A 56 2.17 -13.32 11.84
N ALA A 57 2.22 -14.27 12.76
CA ALA A 57 1.26 -15.38 12.81
C ALA A 57 -0.20 -14.92 12.93
N GLU A 58 -0.45 -13.86 13.67
CA GLU A 58 -1.76 -13.24 13.86
C GLU A 58 -2.39 -12.71 12.57
N HIS A 59 -1.60 -12.49 11.51
CA HIS A 59 -2.06 -12.02 10.20
C HIS A 59 -2.26 -13.15 9.17
N ALA A 60 -2.24 -14.41 9.59
CA ALA A 60 -2.31 -15.55 8.67
C ALA A 60 -3.54 -15.51 7.75
N GLU A 61 -4.70 -15.09 8.27
CA GLU A 61 -5.93 -15.00 7.47
C GLU A 61 -5.92 -13.81 6.52
N THR A 62 -5.35 -12.67 6.93
CA THR A 62 -5.25 -11.51 6.04
C THR A 62 -4.35 -11.77 4.84
N ARG A 63 -3.32 -12.61 4.98
CA ARG A 63 -2.44 -12.99 3.87
C ARG A 63 -3.14 -13.78 2.75
N LYS A 64 -4.33 -14.30 3.00
CA LYS A 64 -5.14 -15.02 2.01
C LYS A 64 -6.11 -14.11 1.23
N ALA A 65 -6.15 -12.82 1.55
CA ALA A 65 -7.16 -11.89 1.02
C ALA A 65 -6.95 -11.54 -0.46
N GLN A 66 -5.73 -11.67 -0.99
CA GLN A 66 -5.41 -11.33 -2.38
C GLN A 66 -6.01 -12.36 -3.35
N ILE A 67 -6.66 -11.88 -4.40
CA ILE A 67 -7.21 -12.71 -5.48
C ILE A 67 -6.18 -12.85 -6.60
N GLN A 68 -5.90 -14.09 -6.97
CA GLN A 68 -5.08 -14.41 -8.13
C GLN A 68 -5.88 -14.27 -9.44
N HIS A 69 -5.24 -13.76 -10.48
CA HIS A 69 -5.84 -13.63 -11.83
C HIS A 69 -7.16 -12.84 -11.85
N GLY A 70 -7.31 -11.86 -10.97
CA GLY A 70 -8.52 -11.06 -10.90
C GLY A 70 -8.26 -9.66 -10.37
N TRP A 71 -9.32 -8.87 -10.35
CA TRP A 71 -9.29 -7.55 -9.76
C TRP A 71 -9.27 -7.64 -8.24
N ASN A 72 -8.37 -6.90 -7.64
CA ASN A 72 -8.31 -6.73 -6.19
C ASN A 72 -8.80 -5.32 -5.82
N ARG A 73 -9.68 -5.24 -4.83
CA ARG A 73 -10.14 -3.97 -4.27
C ARG A 73 -9.25 -3.56 -3.11
N MET A 74 -8.63 -2.42 -3.23
CA MET A 74 -7.86 -1.80 -2.16
C MET A 74 -8.67 -0.67 -1.54
N THR A 75 -8.75 -0.63 -0.22
CA THR A 75 -9.39 0.46 0.53
C THR A 75 -8.44 0.97 1.58
N ILE A 76 -8.29 2.29 1.66
CA ILE A 76 -7.50 2.97 2.67
C ILE A 76 -8.40 4.01 3.34
N GLU A 77 -8.51 3.93 4.65
CA GLU A 77 -9.11 4.98 5.48
C GLU A 77 -8.02 5.64 6.31
N ALA A 78 -7.84 6.93 6.16
CA ALA A 78 -6.88 7.70 6.92
C ALA A 78 -7.61 8.84 7.65
N ARG A 79 -7.74 8.71 8.96
CA ARG A 79 -8.45 9.65 9.84
C ARG A 79 -7.53 10.11 10.97
N GLY A 80 -7.05 11.34 10.88
CA GLY A 80 -6.03 11.83 11.81
C GLY A 80 -4.82 10.90 11.83
N SER A 81 -4.38 10.48 13.00
CA SER A 81 -3.25 9.54 13.17
C SER A 81 -3.56 8.10 12.80
N LYS A 82 -4.84 7.75 12.66
CA LYS A 82 -5.28 6.36 12.44
C LYS A 82 -5.44 6.05 10.97
N VAL A 83 -4.82 4.94 10.55
CA VAL A 83 -4.92 4.42 9.19
C VAL A 83 -5.34 2.96 9.22
N ARG A 84 -6.36 2.64 8.45
CA ARG A 84 -6.81 1.26 8.24
C ARG A 84 -6.81 0.91 6.77
N THR A 85 -6.49 -0.33 6.47
CA THR A 85 -6.55 -0.85 5.11
C THR A 85 -7.41 -2.10 5.02
N TRP A 86 -8.02 -2.31 3.86
CA TRP A 86 -8.76 -3.53 3.53
C TRP A 86 -8.34 -3.99 2.14
N LEU A 87 -8.20 -5.28 1.99
CA LEU A 87 -7.99 -5.93 0.71
C LEU A 87 -9.17 -6.89 0.46
N ASN A 88 -9.93 -6.63 -0.60
CA ASN A 88 -11.13 -7.40 -0.95
C ASN A 88 -12.15 -7.49 0.22
N GLY A 89 -12.28 -6.42 0.98
CA GLY A 89 -13.16 -6.35 2.15
C GLY A 89 -12.59 -6.98 3.43
N VAL A 90 -11.43 -7.61 3.36
CA VAL A 90 -10.75 -8.19 4.53
C VAL A 90 -9.89 -7.12 5.20
N PRO A 91 -10.07 -6.84 6.50
CA PRO A 91 -9.21 -5.91 7.23
C PRO A 91 -7.76 -6.40 7.26
N VAL A 92 -6.82 -5.53 6.93
CA VAL A 92 -5.39 -5.86 6.91
C VAL A 92 -4.62 -5.03 7.92
N ALA A 93 -4.41 -3.74 7.65
CA ALA A 93 -3.66 -2.87 8.55
C ALA A 93 -4.57 -2.06 9.46
N ASN A 94 -4.12 -1.88 10.68
CA ASN A 94 -4.68 -0.94 11.66
C ASN A 94 -3.49 -0.23 12.33
N TRP A 95 -3.06 0.84 11.68
CA TRP A 95 -1.81 1.53 11.99
C TRP A 95 -2.08 2.92 12.55
N GLU A 96 -1.31 3.31 13.54
CA GLU A 96 -1.35 4.64 14.12
C GLU A 96 0.01 5.31 13.99
N ASN A 97 0.01 6.60 13.58
CA ASN A 97 1.20 7.39 13.43
C ASN A 97 0.90 8.88 13.64
N ASP A 98 1.90 9.63 14.03
CA ASP A 98 1.84 11.08 14.22
C ASP A 98 2.65 11.86 13.17
N LYS A 99 3.30 11.17 12.26
CA LYS A 99 4.21 11.75 11.28
C LYS A 99 3.54 12.03 9.92
N PHE A 100 2.77 11.07 9.40
CA PHE A 100 2.16 11.18 8.08
C PHE A 100 0.67 11.55 8.20
N LEU A 101 0.40 12.84 8.40
CA LEU A 101 -0.95 13.35 8.69
C LEU A 101 -1.62 14.01 7.48
N SER A 102 -0.86 14.36 6.45
CA SER A 102 -1.36 14.97 5.20
C SER A 102 -0.41 14.69 4.06
N GLY A 103 -0.86 14.92 2.84
CA GLY A 103 -0.06 14.74 1.63
C GLY A 103 -0.90 14.27 0.44
N ALA A 104 -0.22 13.89 -0.62
CA ALA A 104 -0.82 13.48 -1.88
C ALA A 104 -1.08 11.97 -1.94
N PHE A 105 -1.88 11.57 -2.93
CA PHE A 105 -2.01 10.18 -3.37
C PHE A 105 -1.05 9.90 -4.52
N GLY A 106 -0.65 8.65 -4.67
CA GLY A 106 0.17 8.20 -5.78
C GLY A 106 -0.05 6.73 -6.09
N LEU A 107 0.08 6.38 -7.34
CA LEU A 107 0.14 4.99 -7.79
C LEU A 107 1.61 4.65 -8.04
N GLN A 108 2.12 3.67 -7.31
CA GLN A 108 3.53 3.30 -7.36
C GLN A 108 3.72 2.13 -8.33
N ILE A 109 4.81 2.17 -9.08
CA ILE A 109 5.31 1.02 -9.85
C ILE A 109 6.74 0.79 -9.38
N HIS A 110 7.01 -0.42 -8.91
CA HIS A 110 8.32 -0.77 -8.39
C HIS A 110 9.35 -0.82 -9.52
N LYS A 111 10.53 -0.29 -9.27
CA LYS A 111 11.70 -0.40 -10.14
C LYS A 111 12.09 -1.89 -10.28
N GLY A 112 12.29 -2.36 -11.49
CA GLY A 112 12.71 -3.75 -11.70
C GLY A 112 12.41 -4.25 -13.10
N LYS A 113 12.13 -5.55 -13.21
CA LYS A 113 11.73 -6.22 -14.45
C LYS A 113 10.40 -5.65 -14.97
N GLU A 114 10.19 -5.79 -16.26
CA GLU A 114 8.94 -5.38 -16.91
C GLU A 114 7.73 -5.99 -16.18
N GLY A 115 6.72 -5.16 -15.98
CA GLY A 115 5.47 -5.55 -15.37
C GLY A 115 4.37 -4.56 -15.76
N THR A 116 3.13 -5.04 -15.79
CA THR A 116 1.98 -4.22 -16.11
C THR A 116 0.99 -4.23 -14.95
N VAL A 117 0.58 -3.04 -14.55
CA VAL A 117 -0.44 -2.84 -13.52
C VAL A 117 -1.60 -2.07 -14.11
N TYR A 118 -2.81 -2.59 -13.93
CA TYR A 118 -4.04 -1.93 -14.33
C TYR A 118 -4.77 -1.40 -13.11
N TRP A 119 -5.22 -0.16 -13.21
CA TRP A 119 -6.01 0.53 -12.18
C TRP A 119 -7.37 0.91 -12.76
N ARG A 120 -8.42 0.80 -11.96
CA ARG A 120 -9.76 1.24 -12.32
C ARG A 120 -10.55 1.68 -11.09
N ASN A 121 -11.61 2.48 -11.31
CA ASN A 121 -12.55 2.90 -10.28
C ASN A 121 -11.86 3.60 -9.09
N LEU A 122 -10.89 4.47 -9.37
CA LEU A 122 -10.23 5.27 -8.36
C LEU A 122 -11.22 6.28 -7.78
N LYS A 123 -11.45 6.21 -6.46
CA LYS A 123 -12.39 7.08 -5.76
C LYS A 123 -11.76 7.61 -4.49
N VAL A 124 -11.97 8.88 -4.22
CA VAL A 124 -11.58 9.53 -2.97
C VAL A 124 -12.83 10.12 -2.33
N LYS A 125 -13.04 9.80 -1.06
CA LYS A 125 -14.12 10.36 -0.25
C LYS A 125 -13.51 11.13 0.92
N PRO A 126 -13.69 12.46 0.98
CA PRO A 126 -13.31 13.22 2.17
C PRO A 126 -14.08 12.71 3.40
N LEU A 127 -13.38 12.54 4.50
CA LEU A 127 -13.96 12.19 5.80
C LEU A 127 -14.08 13.44 6.66
N ARG A 128 -15.18 13.58 7.31
CA ARG A 128 -15.44 14.70 8.24
C ARG A 128 -15.23 14.28 9.68
#